data_d5dcb11cbbcd8a38d85336c86ac94208
#
_entry.id   d5dcb11cbbcd8a38d85336c86ac94208
#
_cell.length_a   1.000
_cell.length_b   1.000
_cell.length_c   1.000
_cell.angle_alpha   90.00
_cell.angle_beta   90.00
_cell.angle_gamma   90.00
#
_symmetry.space_group_name_H-M   'P 1'
#
loop_
_entity.id
_entity.type
_entity.pdbx_description
1 polymer ?
#
loop_
_entity_poly.entity_id
_entity_poly.type
_entity_poly.pdbx_seq_one_letter_code
_entity_poly.pdbx_strand_id
1 'polypeptide(L)'
;MKVIDQFKNKKVLVLGLAKSGESAARLLDKLGAIVTVNDGKPFEDNPAAQSLLEEGIKVITGGHPLELLDEEFALMVKNPGIPYSNPMIEKALAKGIPVLTEVELA
;
A
#
# COMPACT_ATOMS: atom_id res chain seq x y z
N MET A 1 19.30 12.53 5.97
CA MET A 1 19.13 11.73 4.76
C MET A 1 17.84 12.08 4.06
N LYS A 2 17.96 12.38 2.80
CA LYS A 2 16.81 12.81 2.02
C LYS A 2 15.78 11.73 1.82
N VAL A 3 16.23 10.48 1.74
CA VAL A 3 15.34 9.34 1.55
C VAL A 3 14.36 9.21 2.72
N ILE A 4 14.83 9.48 3.93
CA ILE A 4 13.99 9.39 5.12
C ILE A 4 12.86 10.41 5.07
N ASP A 5 13.17 11.62 4.63
CA ASP A 5 12.16 12.69 4.59
C ASP A 5 11.22 12.55 3.41
N GLN A 6 11.62 11.81 2.40
CA GLN A 6 10.85 11.67 1.17
C GLN A 6 9.43 11.17 1.41
N PHE A 7 9.25 10.26 2.36
CA PHE A 7 7.94 9.66 2.63
C PHE A 7 7.24 10.25 3.85
N LYS A 8 7.91 11.13 4.58
CA LYS A 8 7.36 11.66 5.82
C LYS A 8 6.05 12.40 5.55
N ASN A 9 5.01 12.01 6.27
CA ASN A 9 3.66 12.58 6.17
C ASN A 9 3.01 12.39 4.80
N LYS A 10 3.57 11.54 3.94
CA LYS A 10 2.96 11.23 2.65
C LYS A 10 1.99 10.08 2.80
N LYS A 11 0.84 10.18 2.14
CA LYS A 11 -0.13 9.10 2.14
C LYS A 11 0.27 8.09 1.09
N VAL A 12 0.48 6.85 1.52
CA VAL A 12 0.94 5.77 0.65
C VAL A 12 -0.02 4.60 0.74
N LEU A 13 -0.42 4.08 -0.40
CA LEU A 13 -1.26 2.88 -0.47
C LEU A 13 -0.40 1.68 -0.84
N VAL A 14 -0.41 0.65 0.00
CA VAL A 14 0.26 -0.61 -0.31
C VAL A 14 -0.81 -1.59 -0.79
N LEU A 15 -0.68 -2.04 -2.02
CA LEU A 15 -1.65 -2.94 -2.64
C LEU A 15 -1.12 -4.36 -2.62
N GLY A 16 -1.77 -5.21 -1.83
CA GLY A 16 -1.38 -6.61 -1.68
C GLY A 16 -0.39 -6.84 -0.57
N LEU A 17 -0.63 -7.85 0.25
CA LEU A 17 0.22 -8.19 1.39
C LEU A 17 1.02 -9.48 1.19
N ALA A 18 0.92 -10.12 0.01
CA ALA A 18 1.66 -11.35 -0.23
C ALA A 18 3.14 -11.11 -0.01
N LYS A 19 3.75 -11.97 0.79
CA LYS A 19 5.19 -11.99 1.06
C LYS A 19 5.78 -10.66 1.50
N SER A 20 6.13 -9.78 0.56
CA SER A 20 6.90 -8.58 0.87
C SER A 20 6.04 -7.34 1.10
N GLY A 21 4.72 -7.42 0.86
CA GLY A 21 3.85 -6.27 1.10
C GLY A 21 3.81 -5.84 2.55
N GLU A 22 3.82 -6.81 3.45
CA GLU A 22 3.84 -6.54 4.88
C GLU A 22 5.11 -5.80 5.29
N SER A 23 6.26 -6.26 4.77
CA SER A 23 7.54 -5.61 5.05
C SER A 23 7.60 -4.21 4.48
N ALA A 24 7.07 -4.02 3.27
CA ALA A 24 7.03 -2.69 2.65
C ALA A 24 6.18 -1.73 3.48
N ALA A 25 5.03 -2.20 3.98
CA ALA A 25 4.16 -1.37 4.80
C ALA A 25 4.87 -0.92 6.08
N ARG A 26 5.58 -1.84 6.74
CA ARG A 26 6.30 -1.51 7.95
C ARG A 26 7.45 -0.54 7.69
N LEU A 27 8.16 -0.74 6.59
CA LEU A 27 9.26 0.16 6.24
C LEU A 27 8.74 1.58 6.01
N LEU A 28 7.68 1.71 5.24
CA LEU A 28 7.10 3.02 4.96
C LEU A 28 6.59 3.69 6.24
N ASP A 29 5.98 2.92 7.12
CA ASP A 29 5.52 3.44 8.40
C ASP A 29 6.69 3.98 9.23
N LYS A 30 7.81 3.25 9.24
CA LYS A 30 9.01 3.70 9.92
C LYS A 30 9.57 4.97 9.34
N LEU A 31 9.41 5.16 8.03
CA LEU A 31 9.89 6.37 7.36
C LEU A 31 8.93 7.54 7.51
N GLY A 32 7.88 7.38 8.30
CA GLY A 32 6.96 8.47 8.60
C GLY A 32 5.81 8.62 7.63
N ALA A 33 5.63 7.68 6.70
CA ALA A 33 4.51 7.72 5.77
C ALA A 33 3.20 7.39 6.49
N ILE A 34 2.11 7.91 5.96
CA ILE A 34 0.77 7.55 6.42
C ILE A 34 0.30 6.40 5.54
N VAL A 35 0.45 5.17 6.06
CA VAL A 35 0.28 3.96 5.26
C VAL A 35 -1.14 3.44 5.36
N THR A 36 -1.73 3.12 4.22
CA THR A 36 -2.98 2.36 4.11
C THR A 36 -2.65 1.10 3.31
N VAL A 37 -3.09 -0.04 3.80
CA VAL A 37 -2.86 -1.32 3.12
C VAL A 37 -4.19 -1.84 2.61
N ASN A 38 -4.21 -2.34 1.38
CA ASN A 38 -5.40 -2.97 0.81
C ASN A 38 -5.04 -4.38 0.33
N ASP A 39 -5.80 -5.36 0.78
CA ASP A 39 -5.60 -6.75 0.37
C ASP A 39 -6.96 -7.42 0.19
N GLY A 40 -7.08 -8.27 -0.83
CA GLY A 40 -8.34 -8.92 -1.15
C GLY A 40 -8.73 -10.02 -0.20
N LYS A 41 -7.78 -10.56 0.56
CA LYS A 41 -8.07 -11.65 1.49
C LYS A 41 -8.81 -11.12 2.71
N PRO A 42 -9.88 -11.80 3.16
CA PRO A 42 -10.64 -11.32 4.32
C PRO A 42 -9.77 -11.17 5.57
N PHE A 43 -10.12 -10.22 6.41
CA PHE A 43 -9.34 -9.88 7.59
C PHE A 43 -9.14 -11.08 8.53
N GLU A 44 -10.18 -11.88 8.73
CA GLU A 44 -10.12 -13.02 9.64
C GLU A 44 -9.16 -14.11 9.16
N ASP A 45 -8.83 -14.12 7.87
CA ASP A 45 -7.91 -15.08 7.28
C ASP A 45 -6.57 -14.45 6.91
N ASN A 46 -6.29 -13.27 7.45
CA ASN A 46 -5.17 -12.45 6.99
C ASN A 46 -4.29 -12.03 8.18
N PRO A 47 -3.40 -12.91 8.64
CA PRO A 47 -2.55 -12.59 9.81
C PRO A 47 -1.70 -11.35 9.60
N ALA A 48 -1.22 -11.11 8.36
CA ALA A 48 -0.41 -9.94 8.08
C ALA A 48 -1.22 -8.66 8.30
N ALA A 49 -2.46 -8.62 7.82
CA ALA A 49 -3.32 -7.46 8.02
C ALA A 49 -3.62 -7.25 9.51
N GLN A 50 -3.87 -8.33 10.23
CA GLN A 50 -4.14 -8.24 11.67
C GLN A 50 -2.95 -7.65 12.41
N SER A 51 -1.74 -8.11 12.07
CA SER A 51 -0.53 -7.62 12.70
C SER A 51 -0.29 -6.14 12.41
N LEU A 52 -0.50 -5.74 11.15
CA LEU A 52 -0.31 -4.34 10.76
C LEU A 52 -1.30 -3.42 11.45
N LEU A 53 -2.55 -3.88 11.59
CA LEU A 53 -3.55 -3.08 12.28
C LEU A 53 -3.18 -2.86 13.74
N GLU A 54 -2.63 -3.89 14.39
CA GLU A 54 -2.17 -3.77 15.77
C GLU A 54 -1.05 -2.75 15.91
N GLU A 55 -0.28 -2.55 14.85
CA GLU A 55 0.79 -1.57 14.84
C GLU A 55 0.30 -0.16 14.49
N GLY A 56 -0.99 0.01 14.27
CA GLY A 56 -1.57 1.33 13.98
C GLY A 56 -1.65 1.66 12.51
N ILE A 57 -1.38 0.70 11.64
CA ILE A 57 -1.46 0.91 10.18
C ILE A 57 -2.89 0.61 9.73
N LYS A 58 -3.46 1.50 8.93
CA LYS A 58 -4.81 1.31 8.41
C LYS A 58 -4.83 0.17 7.40
N VAL A 59 -5.76 -0.77 7.57
CA VAL A 59 -5.91 -1.91 6.65
C VAL A 59 -7.33 -1.99 6.13
N ILE A 60 -7.45 -2.28 4.83
CA ILE A 60 -8.75 -2.48 4.16
C ILE A 60 -8.66 -3.83 3.47
N THR A 61 -9.49 -4.77 3.88
CA THR A 61 -9.41 -6.15 3.44
C THR A 61 -10.75 -6.61 2.87
N GLY A 62 -10.73 -7.78 2.22
CA GLY A 62 -11.93 -8.40 1.70
C GLY A 62 -12.36 -7.90 0.34
N GLY A 63 -11.52 -7.14 -0.34
CA GLY A 63 -11.81 -6.62 -1.68
C GLY A 63 -10.93 -5.45 -1.99
N HIS A 64 -11.12 -4.88 -3.19
CA HIS A 64 -10.35 -3.74 -3.67
C HIS A 64 -11.32 -2.64 -4.08
N PRO A 65 -11.83 -1.86 -3.10
CA PRO A 65 -12.80 -0.81 -3.43
C PRO A 65 -12.12 0.32 -4.20
N LEU A 66 -12.63 0.60 -5.39
CA LEU A 66 -12.04 1.65 -6.23
C LEU A 66 -12.17 3.02 -5.60
N GLU A 67 -13.21 3.23 -4.81
CA GLU A 67 -13.41 4.51 -4.12
C GLU A 67 -12.32 4.79 -3.08
N LEU A 68 -11.52 3.80 -2.72
CA LEU A 68 -10.36 4.04 -1.87
C LEU A 68 -9.41 5.06 -2.51
N LEU A 69 -9.35 5.06 -3.83
CA LEU A 69 -8.50 6.00 -4.55
C LEU A 69 -9.09 7.40 -4.67
N ASP A 70 -10.28 7.63 -4.11
CA ASP A 70 -10.79 8.99 -3.98
C ASP A 70 -9.98 9.78 -2.96
N GLU A 71 -9.30 9.10 -2.03
CA GLU A 71 -8.27 9.72 -1.22
C GLU A 71 -7.08 10.06 -2.10
N GLU A 72 -6.39 11.14 -1.75
CA GLU A 72 -5.22 11.54 -2.52
C GLU A 72 -3.98 10.87 -1.95
N PHE A 73 -3.54 9.81 -2.61
CA PHE A 73 -2.30 9.15 -2.24
C PHE A 73 -1.14 9.74 -3.03
N ALA A 74 -0.01 9.92 -2.36
CA ALA A 74 1.21 10.40 -3.01
C ALA A 74 1.90 9.28 -3.79
N LEU A 75 1.63 8.02 -3.43
CA LEU A 75 2.34 6.88 -3.99
C LEU A 75 1.51 5.61 -3.78
N MET A 76 1.56 4.71 -4.76
CA MET A 76 1.04 3.35 -4.59
C MET A 76 2.20 2.38 -4.72
N VAL A 77 2.31 1.46 -3.77
CA VAL A 77 3.30 0.38 -3.83
C VAL A 77 2.54 -0.91 -4.08
N LYS A 78 2.90 -1.62 -5.14
CA LYS A 78 2.18 -2.85 -5.49
C LYS A 78 3.09 -4.07 -5.40
N ASN A 79 2.48 -5.21 -5.15
CA ASN A 79 3.16 -6.49 -5.23
C ASN A 79 3.50 -6.76 -6.70
N PRO A 80 4.73 -7.23 -7.01
CA PRO A 80 5.11 -7.51 -8.41
C PRO A 80 4.19 -8.47 -9.14
N GLY A 81 3.48 -9.35 -8.41
CA GLY A 81 2.55 -10.29 -9.02
C GLY A 81 1.25 -9.67 -9.49
N ILE A 82 0.97 -8.42 -9.14
CA ILE A 82 -0.26 -7.75 -9.55
C ILE A 82 -0.01 -7.05 -10.89
N PRO A 83 -0.75 -7.40 -11.95
CA PRO A 83 -0.50 -6.79 -13.27
C PRO A 83 -0.98 -5.36 -13.33
N TYR A 84 -0.38 -4.59 -14.24
CA TYR A 84 -0.78 -3.20 -14.43
C TYR A 84 -2.19 -3.05 -14.99
N SER A 85 -2.78 -4.15 -15.50
CA SER A 85 -4.17 -4.14 -15.95
C SER A 85 -5.17 -4.21 -14.79
N ASN A 86 -4.70 -4.38 -13.56
CA ASN A 86 -5.57 -4.38 -12.39
C ASN A 86 -6.30 -3.04 -12.29
N PRO A 87 -7.63 -3.05 -12.08
CA PRO A 87 -8.40 -1.79 -12.04
C PRO A 87 -7.91 -0.77 -11.03
N MET A 88 -7.43 -1.22 -9.87
CA MET A 88 -6.87 -0.31 -8.87
C MET A 88 -5.66 0.43 -9.42
N ILE A 89 -4.78 -0.31 -10.11
CA ILE A 89 -3.57 0.28 -10.66
C ILE A 89 -3.90 1.21 -11.82
N GLU A 90 -4.84 0.79 -12.68
CA GLU A 90 -5.26 1.64 -13.79
C GLU A 90 -5.84 2.95 -13.30
N LYS A 91 -6.68 2.90 -12.26
CA LYS A 91 -7.27 4.12 -11.72
C LYS A 91 -6.20 5.01 -11.09
N ALA A 92 -5.25 4.41 -10.39
CA ALA A 92 -4.16 5.17 -9.78
C ALA A 92 -3.35 5.91 -10.83
N LEU A 93 -3.00 5.22 -11.91
CA LEU A 93 -2.23 5.83 -12.99
C LEU A 93 -3.02 6.93 -13.67
N ALA A 94 -4.33 6.74 -13.87
CA ALA A 94 -5.19 7.74 -14.47
C ALA A 94 -5.27 9.01 -13.62
N LYS A 95 -5.12 8.87 -12.31
CA LYS A 95 -5.13 10.01 -11.39
C LYS A 95 -3.74 10.63 -11.23
N GLY A 96 -2.73 10.07 -11.89
CA GLY A 96 -1.38 10.60 -11.78
C GLY A 96 -0.64 10.14 -10.54
N ILE A 97 -1.12 9.11 -9.86
CA ILE A 97 -0.45 8.57 -8.68
C ILE A 97 0.69 7.67 -9.14
N PRO A 98 1.93 7.94 -8.72
CA PRO A 98 3.05 7.04 -9.08
C PRO A 98 2.82 5.65 -8.51
N VAL A 99 3.15 4.63 -9.30
CA VAL A 99 3.01 3.23 -8.89
C VAL A 99 4.39 2.59 -8.93
N LEU A 100 4.84 2.07 -7.79
CA LEU A 100 6.12 1.38 -7.68
C LEU A 100 5.89 -0.04 -7.22
N THR A 101 6.79 -0.94 -7.59
CA THR A 101 6.80 -2.27 -7.00
C THR A 101 7.60 -2.25 -5.71
N GLU A 102 7.41 -3.27 -4.89
CA GLU A 102 8.16 -3.38 -3.63
C GLU A 102 9.66 -3.47 -3.89
N VAL A 103 10.04 -4.07 -5.00
CA VAL A 103 11.47 -4.20 -5.36
C VAL A 103 12.07 -2.81 -5.61
N GLU A 104 11.33 -1.94 -6.26
CA GLU A 104 11.80 -0.58 -6.53
C GLU A 104 11.92 0.24 -5.25
N LEU A 105 11.11 -0.08 -4.26
CA LEU A 105 11.13 0.60 -2.98
C LEU A 105 12.41 0.28 -2.20
N ALA A 106 12.87 -0.95 -2.32
CA ALA A 106 14.09 -1.37 -1.65
C ALA A 106 15.31 -0.75 -2.33
#